data_9f1e9507d1e83234bffe8e629efcd17c
#
_entry.id   9f1e9507d1e83234bffe8e629efcd17c
#
_cell.length_a   1.000
_cell.length_b   1.000
_cell.length_c   1.000
_cell.angle_alpha   90.00
_cell.angle_beta   90.00
_cell.angle_gamma   90.00
#
_symmetry.space_group_name_H-M   'P 1'
#
loop_
_entity.id
_entity.type
_entity.pdbx_description
1 polymer ?
#
loop_
_entity_poly.entity_id
_entity_poly.type
_entity_poly.pdbx_seq_one_letter_code
_entity_poly.pdbx_strand_id
1 'polypeptide(L)'
;MCIRDRYLSGDPNIKKLGKIYGKVPQIWERMADSRGNVNSNYGWQWQRKDQLDYVVAKLRNCKDTRHAAISIYDAKEHKYYAKDTPCTYAVQFTILNDKLNMAVLMRSNDLWYGFCNDQYQFSMLQMMVAERLNIEVGEYYHYAHNLHLYNNKL
;
A
#
# COMPACT_ATOMS: atom_id res chain seq x y z
N MET A 1 -8.05 7.32 16.70
CA MET A 1 -7.11 6.61 15.80
C MET A 1 -7.48 6.95 14.36
N CYS A 2 -6.59 7.62 13.64
CA CYS A 2 -6.88 8.02 12.26
C CYS A 2 -6.55 6.89 11.26
N ILE A 3 -6.93 7.07 10.00
CA ILE A 3 -6.62 6.10 8.91
C ILE A 3 -5.10 5.83 8.86
N ARG A 4 -4.28 6.85 9.05
CA ARG A 4 -2.83 6.75 9.15
C ARG A 4 -2.40 5.71 10.20
N ASP A 5 -2.98 5.74 11.39
CA ASP A 5 -2.60 4.84 12.49
C ASP A 5 -2.93 3.38 12.17
N ARG A 6 -3.95 3.14 11.37
CA ARG A 6 -4.27 1.81 10.88
C ARG A 6 -3.19 1.28 9.94
N TYR A 7 -2.73 2.09 8.99
CA TYR A 7 -1.64 1.69 8.09
C TYR A 7 -0.34 1.44 8.86
N LEU A 8 -0.10 2.25 9.90
CA LEU A 8 1.07 2.09 10.78
C LEU A 8 0.95 0.84 11.67
N SER A 9 -0.24 0.40 12.03
CA SER A 9 -0.43 -0.75 12.95
C SER A 9 -0.02 -2.09 12.35
N GLY A 10 0.07 -2.20 11.02
CA GLY A 10 0.42 -3.44 10.33
C GLY A 10 -0.55 -4.62 10.57
N ASP A 11 -1.75 -4.37 11.07
CA ASP A 11 -2.72 -5.41 11.42
C ASP A 11 -3.73 -5.63 10.28
N PRO A 12 -3.79 -6.82 9.66
CA PRO A 12 -4.71 -7.10 8.56
C PRO A 12 -6.18 -7.23 8.97
N ASN A 13 -6.49 -7.30 10.29
CA ASN A 13 -7.82 -7.61 10.77
C ASN A 13 -8.78 -6.42 10.69
N ILE A 14 -9.98 -6.67 10.13
CA ILE A 14 -11.00 -5.63 9.90
C ILE A 14 -11.67 -5.12 11.19
N LYS A 15 -11.58 -5.83 12.32
CA LYS A 15 -12.21 -5.41 13.59
C LYS A 15 -11.77 -4.03 14.04
N LYS A 16 -10.53 -3.64 13.75
CA LYS A 16 -10.02 -2.29 14.07
C LYS A 16 -10.72 -1.19 13.26
N LEU A 17 -11.28 -1.49 12.09
CA LEU A 17 -12.06 -0.52 11.31
C LEU A 17 -13.31 -0.05 12.05
N GLY A 18 -13.96 -0.94 12.78
CA GLY A 18 -15.13 -0.59 13.59
C GLY A 18 -14.81 0.50 14.63
N LYS A 19 -13.58 0.53 15.15
CA LYS A 19 -13.14 1.57 16.08
C LYS A 19 -12.96 2.94 15.41
N ILE A 20 -12.64 2.96 14.11
CA ILE A 20 -12.40 4.20 13.34
C ILE A 20 -13.71 4.76 12.78
N TYR A 21 -14.54 3.90 12.20
CA TYR A 21 -15.76 4.28 11.48
C TYR A 21 -17.04 4.07 12.28
N GLY A 22 -16.97 3.63 13.55
CA GLY A 22 -18.12 3.23 14.36
C GLY A 22 -18.70 1.85 13.98
N LYS A 23 -18.45 1.40 12.75
CA LYS A 23 -18.79 0.05 12.25
C LYS A 23 -17.82 -0.38 11.17
N VAL A 24 -17.68 -1.68 10.95
CA VAL A 24 -16.93 -2.20 9.81
C VAL A 24 -17.71 -1.93 8.52
N PRO A 25 -17.14 -1.29 7.50
CA PRO A 25 -17.81 -1.15 6.21
C PRO A 25 -18.09 -2.51 5.57
N GLN A 26 -19.31 -2.69 5.02
CA GLN A 26 -19.79 -3.97 4.47
C GLN A 26 -18.88 -4.60 3.41
N ILE A 27 -18.20 -3.76 2.61
CA ILE A 27 -17.25 -4.25 1.60
C ILE A 27 -16.10 -5.03 2.25
N TRP A 28 -15.58 -4.57 3.38
CA TRP A 28 -14.50 -5.25 4.08
C TRP A 28 -14.96 -6.55 4.73
N GLU A 29 -16.20 -6.61 5.25
CA GLU A 29 -16.77 -7.85 5.77
C GLU A 29 -16.89 -8.91 4.67
N ARG A 30 -17.29 -8.53 3.46
CA ARG A 30 -17.37 -9.43 2.30
C ARG A 30 -16.00 -9.94 1.83
N MET A 31 -14.98 -9.09 1.89
CA MET A 31 -13.63 -9.41 1.42
C MET A 31 -12.79 -10.16 2.46
N ALA A 32 -13.16 -10.09 3.74
CA ALA A 32 -12.40 -10.74 4.81
C ALA A 32 -12.44 -12.27 4.72
N ASP A 33 -11.35 -12.89 5.14
CA ASP A 33 -11.26 -14.32 5.36
C ASP A 33 -12.05 -14.74 6.63
N SER A 34 -12.06 -16.04 6.94
CA SER A 34 -12.74 -16.59 8.13
C SER A 34 -12.21 -16.07 9.47
N ARG A 35 -11.00 -15.47 9.49
CA ARG A 35 -10.38 -14.85 10.67
C ARG A 35 -10.63 -13.35 10.73
N GLY A 36 -11.27 -12.77 9.70
CA GLY A 36 -11.52 -11.34 9.59
C GLY A 36 -10.33 -10.55 9.05
N ASN A 37 -9.40 -11.17 8.33
CA ASN A 37 -8.27 -10.48 7.70
C ASN A 37 -8.57 -10.15 6.24
N VAL A 38 -8.01 -9.05 5.75
CA VAL A 38 -8.02 -8.65 4.34
C VAL A 38 -6.59 -8.56 3.81
N ASN A 39 -6.33 -9.24 2.69
CA ASN A 39 -5.00 -9.33 2.09
C ASN A 39 -4.56 -8.00 1.46
N SER A 40 -5.49 -7.19 0.97
CA SER A 40 -5.23 -5.85 0.44
C SER A 40 -5.08 -4.75 1.49
N ASN A 41 -4.92 -5.12 2.77
CA ASN A 41 -4.47 -4.16 3.76
C ASN A 41 -3.01 -3.78 3.49
N TYR A 42 -2.81 -2.69 2.79
CA TYR A 42 -1.47 -2.26 2.38
C TYR A 42 -0.57 -1.89 3.55
N GLY A 43 -1.09 -1.39 4.66
CA GLY A 43 -0.31 -1.15 5.87
C GLY A 43 0.36 -2.42 6.41
N TRP A 44 -0.38 -3.55 6.40
CA TRP A 44 0.18 -4.85 6.71
C TRP A 44 1.17 -5.32 5.63
N GLN A 45 0.84 -5.17 4.35
CA GLN A 45 1.69 -5.59 3.24
C GLN A 45 3.06 -4.89 3.24
N TRP A 46 3.11 -3.60 3.56
CA TRP A 46 4.37 -2.85 3.59
C TRP A 46 5.28 -3.27 4.73
N GLN A 47 4.70 -3.64 5.87
CA GLN A 47 5.44 -3.90 7.09
C GLN A 47 5.84 -5.36 7.23
N ARG A 48 5.10 -6.29 6.61
CA ARG A 48 5.42 -7.71 6.73
C ARG A 48 6.85 -7.99 6.26
N LYS A 49 7.55 -8.88 6.99
CA LYS A 49 8.94 -9.26 6.70
C LYS A 49 9.89 -8.06 6.71
N ASP A 50 9.58 -7.04 7.49
CA ASP A 50 10.39 -5.82 7.72
C ASP A 50 10.75 -5.04 6.45
N GLN A 51 9.93 -5.15 5.38
CA GLN A 51 10.21 -4.54 4.08
C GLN A 51 10.36 -3.03 4.15
N LEU A 52 9.52 -2.35 4.95
CA LEU A 52 9.57 -0.90 5.08
C LEU A 52 10.89 -0.45 5.72
N ASP A 53 11.34 -1.15 6.75
CA ASP A 53 12.60 -0.87 7.44
C ASP A 53 13.80 -1.16 6.53
N TYR A 54 13.72 -2.25 5.75
CA TYR A 54 14.72 -2.57 4.74
C TYR A 54 14.87 -1.44 3.70
N VAL A 55 13.76 -0.92 3.16
CA VAL A 55 13.78 0.19 2.18
C VAL A 55 14.45 1.42 2.77
N VAL A 56 14.04 1.84 3.96
CA VAL A 56 14.63 3.01 4.64
C VAL A 56 16.12 2.81 4.90
N ALA A 57 16.53 1.64 5.37
CA ALA A 57 17.95 1.34 5.62
C ALA A 57 18.77 1.36 4.32
N LYS A 58 18.24 0.81 3.23
CA LYS A 58 18.91 0.81 1.91
C LYS A 58 19.12 2.21 1.38
N LEU A 59 18.10 3.06 1.41
CA LEU A 59 18.18 4.44 0.92
C LEU A 59 19.08 5.31 1.81
N ARG A 60 19.09 5.06 3.13
CA ARG A 60 19.98 5.76 4.06
C ARG A 60 21.46 5.43 3.82
N ASN A 61 21.73 4.16 3.53
CA ASN A 61 23.11 3.69 3.31
C ASN A 61 23.63 4.03 1.91
N CYS A 62 22.76 4.12 0.90
CA CYS A 62 23.12 4.42 -0.47
C CYS A 62 21.94 5.13 -1.17
N LYS A 63 22.06 6.45 -1.40
CA LYS A 63 21.01 7.24 -2.06
C LYS A 63 20.71 6.76 -3.48
N ASP A 64 21.71 6.27 -4.21
CA ASP A 64 21.59 5.80 -5.60
C ASP A 64 21.17 4.33 -5.71
N THR A 65 20.76 3.71 -4.62
CA THR A 65 20.36 2.30 -4.63
C THR A 65 19.14 2.06 -5.53
N ARG A 66 19.16 0.96 -6.28
CA ARG A 66 18.05 0.46 -7.08
C ARG A 66 17.31 -0.68 -6.40
N HIS A 67 17.67 -1.01 -5.15
CA HIS A 67 17.14 -2.14 -4.40
C HIS A 67 16.05 -1.75 -3.41
N ALA A 68 15.65 -0.48 -3.37
CA ALA A 68 14.65 0.03 -2.43
C ALA A 68 13.23 -0.26 -2.96
N ALA A 69 12.81 -1.52 -2.87
CA ALA A 69 11.49 -1.96 -3.31
C ALA A 69 10.76 -2.72 -2.23
N ILE A 70 9.43 -2.55 -2.19
CA ILE A 70 8.49 -3.37 -1.42
C ILE A 70 7.76 -4.29 -2.40
N SER A 71 7.81 -5.60 -2.17
CA SER A 71 7.02 -6.59 -2.92
C SER A 71 5.75 -6.92 -2.16
N ILE A 72 4.59 -6.72 -2.78
CA ILE A 72 3.29 -7.08 -2.21
C ILE A 72 2.91 -8.49 -2.66
N TYR A 73 3.22 -8.85 -3.90
CA TYR A 73 3.04 -10.21 -4.39
C TYR A 73 4.20 -11.10 -3.95
N ASP A 74 3.88 -12.11 -3.15
CA ASP A 74 4.78 -13.19 -2.78
C ASP A 74 4.29 -14.47 -3.46
N ALA A 75 5.15 -15.12 -4.24
CA ALA A 75 4.79 -16.31 -5.03
C ALA A 75 4.30 -17.48 -4.16
N LYS A 76 4.71 -17.52 -2.88
CA LYS A 76 4.27 -18.56 -1.94
C LYS A 76 2.90 -18.28 -1.32
N GLU A 77 2.51 -17.02 -1.19
CA GLU A 77 1.34 -16.60 -0.43
C GLU A 77 0.17 -16.16 -1.32
N HIS A 78 0.41 -15.27 -2.31
CA HIS A 78 -0.69 -14.64 -3.03
C HIS A 78 -1.57 -15.61 -3.82
N LYS A 79 -1.04 -16.76 -4.25
CA LYS A 79 -1.81 -17.80 -4.94
C LYS A 79 -2.91 -18.43 -4.08
N TYR A 80 -2.82 -18.28 -2.76
CA TYR A 80 -3.82 -18.78 -1.82
C TYR A 80 -4.84 -17.73 -1.39
N TYR A 81 -4.73 -16.48 -1.88
CA TYR A 81 -5.69 -15.43 -1.59
C TYR A 81 -7.00 -15.70 -2.33
N ALA A 82 -8.05 -16.07 -1.59
CA ALA A 82 -9.29 -16.57 -2.17
C ALA A 82 -10.32 -15.50 -2.50
N LYS A 83 -10.47 -14.48 -1.65
CA LYS A 83 -11.50 -13.45 -1.79
C LYS A 83 -10.93 -12.10 -2.16
N ASP A 84 -9.85 -11.74 -1.52
CA ASP A 84 -9.21 -10.44 -1.63
C ASP A 84 -7.76 -10.62 -2.07
N THR A 85 -7.46 -10.19 -3.28
CA THR A 85 -6.10 -10.19 -3.83
C THR A 85 -5.66 -8.75 -4.06
N PRO A 86 -4.53 -8.30 -3.48
CA PRO A 86 -4.05 -6.94 -3.66
C PRO A 86 -3.98 -6.52 -5.13
N CYS A 87 -4.39 -5.30 -5.43
CA CYS A 87 -4.27 -4.73 -6.77
C CYS A 87 -2.83 -4.27 -7.06
N THR A 88 -2.12 -3.82 -6.05
CA THR A 88 -0.71 -3.42 -6.13
C THR A 88 0.19 -4.64 -5.97
N TYR A 89 1.18 -4.79 -6.83
CA TYR A 89 2.16 -5.87 -6.72
C TYR A 89 3.53 -5.43 -6.23
N ALA A 90 3.91 -4.18 -6.45
CA ALA A 90 5.18 -3.63 -5.96
C ALA A 90 5.14 -2.10 -5.79
N VAL A 91 6.04 -1.60 -4.95
CA VAL A 91 6.35 -0.18 -4.80
C VAL A 91 7.86 -0.01 -4.86
N GLN A 92 8.35 0.88 -5.72
CA GLN A 92 9.76 1.20 -5.87
C GLN A 92 10.04 2.63 -5.39
N PHE A 93 11.12 2.81 -4.63
CA PHE A 93 11.60 4.11 -4.19
C PHE A 93 12.94 4.46 -4.84
N THR A 94 13.14 5.75 -5.15
CA THR A 94 14.39 6.29 -5.64
C THR A 94 14.60 7.69 -5.08
N ILE A 95 15.85 8.07 -4.81
CA ILE A 95 16.18 9.45 -4.47
C ILE A 95 16.77 10.11 -5.71
N LEU A 96 16.17 11.22 -6.12
CA LEU A 96 16.67 12.05 -7.23
C LEU A 96 16.60 13.51 -6.82
N ASN A 97 17.67 14.26 -7.02
CA ASN A 97 17.79 15.66 -6.60
C ASN A 97 17.42 15.88 -5.12
N ASP A 98 17.91 14.99 -4.25
CA ASP A 98 17.65 14.97 -2.81
C ASP A 98 16.15 14.86 -2.41
N LYS A 99 15.30 14.42 -3.34
CA LYS A 99 13.87 14.16 -3.10
C LYS A 99 13.53 12.68 -3.27
N LEU A 100 12.60 12.21 -2.44
CA LEU A 100 12.14 10.82 -2.51
C LEU A 100 11.06 10.68 -3.59
N ASN A 101 11.38 10.02 -4.67
CA ASN A 101 10.42 9.59 -5.68
C ASN A 101 9.90 8.19 -5.38
N MET A 102 8.65 7.92 -5.75
CA MET A 102 8.01 6.62 -5.56
C MET A 102 7.21 6.23 -6.79
N ALA A 103 7.34 4.97 -7.22
CA ALA A 103 6.53 4.36 -8.25
C ALA A 103 5.67 3.25 -7.66
N VAL A 104 4.35 3.31 -7.87
CA VAL A 104 3.39 2.28 -7.48
C VAL A 104 2.96 1.50 -8.72
N LEU A 105 3.07 0.18 -8.65
CA LEU A 105 2.81 -0.73 -9.76
C LEU A 105 1.59 -1.61 -9.44
N MET A 106 0.50 -1.40 -10.16
CA MET A 106 -0.77 -2.09 -9.95
C MET A 106 -1.16 -2.94 -11.16
N ARG A 107 -1.67 -4.16 -10.89
CA ARG A 107 -2.28 -5.00 -11.94
C ARG A 107 -3.62 -4.44 -12.42
N SER A 108 -4.32 -3.75 -11.52
CA SER A 108 -5.68 -3.28 -11.75
C SER A 108 -6.00 -2.11 -10.81
N ASN A 109 -6.73 -1.10 -11.28
CA ASN A 109 -7.19 -0.01 -10.45
C ASN A 109 -8.57 0.46 -10.94
N ASP A 110 -9.53 0.53 -10.03
CA ASP A 110 -10.86 1.05 -10.29
C ASP A 110 -10.89 2.57 -10.09
N LEU A 111 -11.31 3.31 -11.09
CA LEU A 111 -11.35 4.78 -11.06
C LEU A 111 -12.29 5.33 -9.99
N TRP A 112 -13.41 4.65 -9.73
CA TRP A 112 -14.43 5.17 -8.82
C TRP A 112 -14.15 4.86 -7.37
N TYR A 113 -13.86 3.59 -7.04
CA TYR A 113 -13.70 3.16 -5.66
C TYR A 113 -12.24 3.11 -5.20
N GLY A 114 -11.32 2.80 -6.12
CA GLY A 114 -9.92 2.53 -5.82
C GLY A 114 -9.02 3.74 -5.95
N PHE A 115 -9.01 4.38 -7.11
CA PHE A 115 -7.98 5.33 -7.53
C PHE A 115 -7.69 6.44 -6.49
N CYS A 116 -8.71 7.17 -6.03
CA CYS A 116 -8.50 8.26 -5.06
C CYS A 116 -7.98 7.74 -3.71
N ASN A 117 -8.47 6.58 -3.26
CA ASN A 117 -8.02 5.96 -2.03
C ASN A 117 -6.58 5.46 -2.15
N ASP A 118 -6.22 4.88 -3.29
CA ASP A 118 -4.88 4.39 -3.57
C ASP A 118 -3.88 5.55 -3.66
N GLN A 119 -4.24 6.63 -4.36
CA GLN A 119 -3.44 7.86 -4.40
C GLN A 119 -3.16 8.40 -2.99
N TYR A 120 -4.19 8.48 -2.15
CA TYR A 120 -4.04 8.97 -0.78
C TYR A 120 -3.12 8.08 0.05
N GLN A 121 -3.38 6.76 0.08
CA GLN A 121 -2.63 5.85 0.94
C GLN A 121 -1.16 5.69 0.52
N PHE A 122 -0.88 5.66 -0.79
CA PHE A 122 0.49 5.56 -1.28
C PHE A 122 1.25 6.88 -1.12
N SER A 123 0.59 8.03 -1.30
CA SER A 123 1.21 9.33 -0.96
C SER A 123 1.58 9.40 0.52
N MET A 124 0.75 8.88 1.41
CA MET A 124 1.07 8.74 2.84
C MET A 124 2.30 7.85 3.08
N LEU A 125 2.42 6.74 2.36
CA LEU A 125 3.60 5.88 2.44
C LEU A 125 4.87 6.63 1.99
N GLN A 126 4.80 7.36 0.88
CA GLN A 126 5.93 8.17 0.39
C GLN A 126 6.36 9.22 1.42
N MET A 127 5.40 9.95 2.00
CA MET A 127 5.67 10.94 3.06
C MET A 127 6.33 10.29 4.28
N MET A 128 5.85 9.14 4.73
CA MET A 128 6.42 8.43 5.88
C MET A 128 7.87 7.99 5.64
N VAL A 129 8.18 7.52 4.45
CA VAL A 129 9.55 7.12 4.09
C VAL A 129 10.45 8.36 3.98
N ALA A 130 9.98 9.44 3.37
CA ALA A 130 10.72 10.70 3.24
C ALA A 130 11.03 11.31 4.62
N GLU A 131 10.04 11.32 5.54
CA GLU A 131 10.21 11.77 6.93
C GLU A 131 11.28 10.94 7.66
N ARG A 132 11.24 9.62 7.54
CA ARG A 132 12.25 8.74 8.15
C ARG A 132 13.65 8.92 7.58
N LEU A 133 13.78 9.39 6.35
CA LEU A 133 15.04 9.71 5.69
C LEU A 133 15.47 11.16 5.91
N ASN A 134 14.60 12.01 6.44
CA ASN A 134 14.78 13.45 6.59
C ASN A 134 15.11 14.15 5.26
N ILE A 135 14.32 13.84 4.21
CA ILE A 135 14.42 14.45 2.88
C ILE A 135 13.04 14.88 2.38
N GLU A 136 13.00 15.72 1.35
CA GLU A 136 11.74 16.15 0.73
C GLU A 136 11.06 15.03 -0.06
N VAL A 137 9.73 15.12 -0.16
CA VAL A 137 8.93 14.30 -1.06
C VAL A 137 9.14 14.78 -2.50
N GLY A 138 9.41 13.86 -3.41
CA GLY A 138 9.56 14.09 -4.84
C GLY A 138 8.33 13.64 -5.63
N GLU A 139 8.55 13.11 -6.81
CA GLU A 139 7.53 12.65 -7.75
C GLU A 139 6.85 11.36 -7.25
N TYR A 140 5.55 11.28 -7.50
CA TYR A 140 4.74 10.07 -7.33
C TYR A 140 4.29 9.56 -8.69
N TYR A 141 4.66 8.34 -9.05
CA TYR A 141 4.27 7.68 -10.29
C TYR A 141 3.27 6.56 -9.97
N HIS A 142 2.10 6.64 -10.59
CA HIS A 142 1.05 5.63 -10.43
C HIS A 142 0.85 4.88 -11.74
N TYR A 143 1.24 3.62 -11.77
CA TYR A 143 1.10 2.76 -12.93
C TYR A 143 0.03 1.69 -12.68
N ALA A 144 -1.04 1.72 -13.44
CA ALA A 144 -2.09 0.70 -13.41
C ALA A 144 -2.16 0.00 -14.78
N HIS A 145 -1.86 -1.31 -14.81
CA HIS A 145 -1.94 -2.10 -16.05
C HIS A 145 -3.36 -2.14 -16.62
N ASN A 146 -4.36 -2.30 -15.74
CA ASN A 146 -5.77 -2.24 -16.10
C ASN A 146 -6.45 -1.15 -15.25
N LEU A 147 -6.58 0.06 -15.83
CA LEU A 147 -7.39 1.13 -15.27
C LEU A 147 -8.80 1.01 -15.81
N HIS A 148 -9.83 0.88 -14.97
CA HIS A 148 -11.19 0.60 -15.39
C HIS A 148 -12.25 1.33 -14.58
N LEU A 149 -13.46 1.34 -15.11
CA LEU A 149 -14.66 1.81 -14.46
C LEU A 149 -15.76 0.73 -14.63
N TYR A 150 -16.45 0.38 -13.56
CA TYR A 150 -17.54 -0.57 -13.64
C TYR A 150 -18.77 0.03 -14.30
N ASN A 151 -19.44 -0.72 -15.17
CA ASN A 151 -20.61 -0.26 -15.96
C ASN A 151 -21.76 0.27 -15.11
N ASN A 152 -21.91 -0.19 -13.87
CA ASN A 152 -22.92 0.33 -12.94
C ASN A 152 -22.59 1.72 -12.37
N LYS A 153 -21.52 2.35 -12.85
CA LYS A 153 -21.07 3.71 -12.48
C LYS A 153 -21.08 4.67 -13.69
N LEU A 154 -21.48 4.18 -14.84
CA LEU A 154 -21.83 4.99 -16.00
C LEU A 154 -23.32 5.30 -15.96
#